data_20becfa8e7b3544b1134502e16e784ef
#
_entry.id   20becfa8e7b3544b1134502e16e784ef
#
_cell.length_a   1.000
_cell.length_b   1.000
_cell.length_c   1.000
_cell.angle_alpha   90.00
_cell.angle_beta   90.00
_cell.angle_gamma   90.00
#
_symmetry.space_group_name_H-M   'P 1'
#
loop_
_entity.id
_entity.type
_entity.pdbx_description
1 polymer ?
#
loop_
_entity_poly.entity_id
_entity_poly.type
_entity_poly.pdbx_seq_one_letter_code
_entity_poly.pdbx_strand_id
1 'polypeptide(L)'
;ISNNPTLVDGLLPIPDIACSGDNGNQSFILHGTLIVDIPYCFVGTIYMDDGAIIKINDGVACNIGYGTQSYQRTTIDPCGKMWKSITVGTSATVNVINSTINDGLYGIELLTNAVANISNATYNNNYVGIFNSESSGSVVNVNDTKFIYEGSFKGNCWNCSGLRQFNRTFAGLDLAGGVSNVKNSTFSALLNGVRTSNSSSTVLSSTFNSISDYGTNNYQTGNPSNGKAVSAISDNADNLKVTGCTVN
;
A
#
# COMPACT_ATOMS: atom_id res chain seq x y z
N ILE A 1 9.18 28.32 13.25
CA ILE A 1 9.37 27.18 12.34
C ILE A 1 8.01 26.53 12.28
N SER A 2 7.35 26.51 11.12
CA SER A 2 6.05 25.85 10.92
C SER A 2 6.25 24.33 11.03
N ASN A 3 5.50 23.67 11.88
CA ASN A 3 5.52 22.22 12.06
C ASN A 3 4.57 21.50 11.10
N ASN A 4 4.17 22.14 10.01
CA ASN A 4 3.24 21.58 9.04
C ASN A 4 3.98 21.03 7.82
N PRO A 5 3.55 19.88 7.24
CA PRO A 5 4.10 19.38 5.99
C PRO A 5 3.92 20.39 4.85
N THR A 6 4.88 20.41 3.94
CA THR A 6 4.87 21.35 2.80
C THR A 6 3.89 20.90 1.74
N LEU A 7 2.92 21.75 1.40
CA LEU A 7 1.98 21.53 0.30
C LEU A 7 2.56 22.10 -1.00
N VAL A 8 2.63 21.27 -2.03
CA VAL A 8 2.92 21.70 -3.41
C VAL A 8 1.60 21.84 -4.15
N ASP A 9 1.33 23.05 -4.67
CA ASP A 9 0.11 23.49 -5.37
C ASP A 9 -0.97 24.19 -4.52
N GLY A 10 -0.58 25.10 -3.64
CA GLY A 10 -1.43 26.20 -3.20
C GLY A 10 -2.60 25.86 -2.27
N LEU A 11 -2.56 24.72 -1.61
CA LEU A 11 -3.58 24.33 -0.65
C LEU A 11 -3.32 24.91 0.76
N LEU A 12 -4.38 25.07 1.51
CA LEU A 12 -4.34 25.55 2.89
C LEU A 12 -3.46 24.66 3.77
N PRO A 13 -2.76 25.24 4.75
CA PRO A 13 -1.90 24.47 5.65
C PRO A 13 -2.74 23.39 6.35
N ILE A 14 -2.25 22.14 6.29
CA ILE A 14 -2.83 21.06 7.07
C ILE A 14 -2.64 21.41 8.55
N PRO A 15 -3.66 21.34 9.38
CA PRO A 15 -3.54 21.64 10.80
C PRO A 15 -2.45 20.80 11.44
N ASP A 16 -1.74 21.39 12.38
CA ASP A 16 -0.70 20.74 13.19
C ASP A 16 -1.34 19.63 14.02
N ILE A 17 -1.33 18.39 13.51
CA ILE A 17 -1.97 17.24 14.17
C ILE A 17 -0.87 16.39 14.78
N ALA A 18 -0.58 16.65 16.05
CA ALA A 18 0.22 15.72 16.82
C ALA A 18 -0.53 14.38 17.00
N CYS A 19 0.17 13.26 16.93
CA CYS A 19 -0.40 11.92 17.21
C CYS A 19 -0.91 11.74 18.66
N SER A 20 -0.97 12.78 19.45
CA SER A 20 -1.31 12.78 20.88
C SER A 20 -2.44 13.74 21.23
N GLY A 21 -3.55 13.74 20.54
CA GLY A 21 -4.64 14.62 20.91
C GLY A 21 -5.98 14.24 20.30
N ASP A 22 -7.06 14.57 21.02
CA ASP A 22 -8.46 14.47 20.58
C ASP A 22 -8.79 15.46 19.45
N ASN A 23 -7.95 15.54 18.45
CA ASN A 23 -8.22 16.33 17.25
C ASN A 23 -9.20 15.56 16.40
N GLY A 24 -10.47 15.89 16.55
CA GLY A 24 -11.58 15.22 15.91
C GLY A 24 -11.34 14.91 14.44
N ASN A 25 -11.98 13.88 13.93
CA ASN A 25 -11.93 13.39 12.56
C ASN A 25 -11.91 14.55 11.56
N GLN A 26 -10.72 14.92 11.11
CA GLN A 26 -10.56 15.92 10.08
C GLN A 26 -10.62 15.23 8.72
N SER A 27 -11.39 15.80 7.82
CA SER A 27 -11.47 15.35 6.45
C SER A 27 -10.98 16.45 5.54
N PHE A 28 -10.11 16.11 4.59
CA PHE A 28 -9.67 17.04 3.56
C PHE A 28 -9.54 16.35 2.21
N ILE A 29 -9.56 17.13 1.14
CA ILE A 29 -9.33 16.66 -0.21
C ILE A 29 -7.90 17.04 -0.61
N LEU A 30 -7.14 16.05 -1.09
CA LEU A 30 -5.81 16.26 -1.62
C LEU A 30 -5.86 16.30 -3.15
N HIS A 31 -5.52 17.47 -3.71
CA HIS A 31 -5.25 17.64 -5.13
C HIS A 31 -3.72 17.67 -5.35
N GLY A 32 -3.20 16.91 -6.32
CA GLY A 32 -1.77 16.90 -6.64
C GLY A 32 -0.90 16.17 -5.62
N THR A 33 0.21 16.76 -5.18
CA THR A 33 1.19 16.12 -4.30
C THR A 33 1.31 16.82 -2.96
N LEU A 34 1.09 16.07 -1.89
CA LEU A 34 1.42 16.49 -0.53
C LEU A 34 2.82 15.96 -0.18
N ILE A 35 3.72 16.87 0.20
CA ILE A 35 5.06 16.50 0.67
C ILE A 35 5.08 16.50 2.20
N VAL A 36 5.45 15.35 2.77
CA VAL A 36 5.68 15.18 4.21
C VAL A 36 7.19 15.25 4.45
N ASP A 37 7.68 16.40 4.86
CA ASP A 37 9.11 16.72 5.05
C ASP A 37 9.54 16.75 6.52
N ILE A 38 8.62 16.54 7.43
CA ILE A 38 8.82 16.41 8.88
C ILE A 38 8.07 15.19 9.40
N PRO A 39 8.41 14.63 10.58
CA PRO A 39 7.61 13.58 11.20
C PRO A 39 6.14 14.02 11.36
N TYR A 40 5.22 13.22 10.83
CA TYR A 40 3.81 13.58 10.79
C TYR A 40 2.90 12.39 11.07
N CYS A 41 1.67 12.68 11.51
CA CYS A 41 0.64 11.69 11.74
C CYS A 41 -0.70 12.11 11.13
N PHE A 42 -1.20 11.29 10.23
CA PHE A 42 -2.52 11.46 9.65
C PHE A 42 -3.58 10.75 10.49
N VAL A 43 -4.69 11.45 10.76
CA VAL A 43 -5.90 10.89 11.40
C VAL A 43 -7.13 11.45 10.71
N GLY A 44 -8.16 10.63 10.58
CA GLY A 44 -9.40 11.03 9.91
C GLY A 44 -9.47 10.57 8.47
N THR A 45 -10.14 11.31 7.60
CA THR A 45 -10.36 10.91 6.21
C THR A 45 -9.62 11.83 5.25
N ILE A 46 -8.80 11.23 4.38
CA ILE A 46 -8.13 11.92 3.27
C ILE A 46 -8.80 11.47 1.98
N TYR A 47 -9.43 12.40 1.28
CA TYR A 47 -9.95 12.15 -0.04
C TYR A 47 -8.90 12.50 -1.08
N MET A 48 -8.46 11.50 -1.81
CA MET A 48 -7.41 11.61 -2.82
C MET A 48 -8.03 11.88 -4.19
N ASP A 49 -7.66 12.97 -4.84
CA ASP A 49 -8.09 13.24 -6.20
C ASP A 49 -7.31 12.39 -7.23
N ASP A 50 -7.75 12.45 -8.48
CA ASP A 50 -7.14 11.72 -9.60
C ASP A 50 -5.63 11.96 -9.69
N GLY A 51 -4.84 10.90 -9.55
CA GLY A 51 -3.38 10.97 -9.58
C GLY A 51 -2.70 11.62 -8.37
N ALA A 52 -3.44 11.93 -7.30
CA ALA A 52 -2.86 12.53 -6.10
C ALA A 52 -1.82 11.61 -5.43
N ILE A 53 -0.84 12.24 -4.78
CA ILE A 53 0.29 11.56 -4.12
C ILE A 53 0.48 12.12 -2.71
N ILE A 54 0.67 11.25 -1.74
CA ILE A 54 1.31 11.59 -0.47
C ILE A 54 2.77 11.15 -0.57
N LYS A 55 3.70 12.11 -0.60
CA LYS A 55 5.14 11.83 -0.69
C LYS A 55 5.81 12.08 0.67
N ILE A 56 6.25 11.02 1.31
CA ILE A 56 7.09 11.09 2.51
C ILE A 56 8.54 11.26 2.06
N ASN A 57 9.16 12.36 2.44
CA ASN A 57 10.54 12.67 2.06
C ASN A 57 11.56 11.73 2.69
N ASP A 58 12.76 11.73 2.14
CA ASP A 58 13.86 10.87 2.55
C ASP A 58 14.17 11.02 4.04
N GLY A 59 14.32 9.90 4.73
CA GLY A 59 14.63 9.84 6.16
C GLY A 59 13.48 10.25 7.10
N VAL A 60 12.33 10.64 6.58
CA VAL A 60 11.19 11.10 7.39
C VAL A 60 10.36 9.91 7.88
N ALA A 61 9.82 10.01 9.09
CA ALA A 61 8.85 9.06 9.63
C ALA A 61 7.43 9.63 9.56
N CYS A 62 6.49 8.84 9.05
CA CYS A 62 5.09 9.22 8.93
C CYS A 62 4.18 8.12 9.49
N ASN A 63 3.18 8.51 10.25
CA ASN A 63 2.14 7.61 10.72
C ASN A 63 0.82 7.87 9.98
N ILE A 64 0.13 6.79 9.61
CA ILE A 64 -1.23 6.78 9.04
C ILE A 64 -2.09 6.01 10.02
N GLY A 65 -2.84 6.74 10.86
CA GLY A 65 -3.43 6.21 12.07
C GLY A 65 -2.37 5.89 13.13
N TYR A 66 -2.77 5.70 14.39
CA TYR A 66 -1.80 5.43 15.46
C TYR A 66 -2.31 4.55 16.60
N GLY A 67 -3.57 4.26 16.67
CA GLY A 67 -4.12 3.50 17.79
C GLY A 67 -5.29 2.61 17.41
N THR A 68 -5.93 2.03 18.41
CA THR A 68 -7.02 1.06 18.22
C THR A 68 -8.41 1.69 18.25
N GLN A 69 -8.54 2.91 18.77
CA GLN A 69 -9.81 3.62 18.86
C GLN A 69 -10.24 4.15 17.49
N SER A 70 -11.54 4.31 17.29
CA SER A 70 -12.10 4.75 16.00
C SER A 70 -11.60 6.14 15.57
N TYR A 71 -11.44 7.07 16.50
CA TYR A 71 -10.92 8.42 16.24
C TYR A 71 -9.42 8.46 15.94
N GLN A 72 -8.69 7.36 16.12
CA GLN A 72 -7.26 7.20 15.83
C GLN A 72 -7.02 6.60 14.44
N ARG A 73 -8.08 6.28 13.71
CA ARG A 73 -8.01 5.65 12.39
C ARG A 73 -7.80 6.69 11.31
N THR A 74 -7.23 6.23 10.22
CA THR A 74 -7.18 6.98 8.98
C THR A 74 -7.87 6.21 7.88
N THR A 75 -8.68 6.90 7.09
CA THR A 75 -9.21 6.39 5.84
C THR A 75 -8.63 7.21 4.70
N ILE A 76 -8.02 6.55 3.72
CA ILE A 76 -7.60 7.17 2.48
C ILE A 76 -8.52 6.67 1.38
N ASP A 77 -9.29 7.57 0.80
CA ASP A 77 -10.39 7.28 -0.12
C ASP A 77 -10.24 8.08 -1.42
N PRO A 78 -10.60 7.54 -2.58
CA PRO A 78 -10.59 8.31 -3.81
C PRO A 78 -11.78 9.27 -3.92
N CYS A 79 -11.56 10.45 -4.52
CA CYS A 79 -12.62 11.40 -4.87
C CYS A 79 -13.44 11.00 -6.11
N GLY A 80 -13.11 9.91 -6.78
CA GLY A 80 -13.85 9.48 -7.99
C GLY A 80 -13.07 8.55 -8.90
N LYS A 81 -11.74 8.72 -9.00
CA LYS A 81 -10.84 7.83 -9.73
C LYS A 81 -9.72 7.35 -8.82
N MET A 82 -8.98 6.36 -9.28
CA MET A 82 -7.81 5.90 -8.56
C MET A 82 -6.76 7.01 -8.42
N TRP A 83 -6.26 7.21 -7.22
CA TRP A 83 -5.11 8.06 -6.92
C TRP A 83 -3.80 7.29 -7.14
N LYS A 84 -2.65 7.96 -7.06
CA LYS A 84 -1.39 7.34 -7.47
C LYS A 84 -0.75 6.50 -6.37
N SER A 85 -0.24 7.11 -5.30
CA SER A 85 0.50 6.38 -4.26
C SER A 85 0.68 7.16 -2.96
N ILE A 86 0.96 6.42 -1.88
CA ILE A 86 1.74 6.92 -0.75
C ILE A 86 3.18 6.54 -1.04
N THR A 87 3.99 7.49 -1.54
CA THR A 87 5.39 7.23 -1.89
C THR A 87 6.27 7.47 -0.66
N VAL A 88 6.98 6.42 -0.23
CA VAL A 88 7.90 6.46 0.92
C VAL A 88 9.32 6.65 0.40
N GLY A 89 9.91 7.80 0.70
CA GLY A 89 11.24 8.21 0.26
C GLY A 89 12.37 7.32 0.76
N THR A 90 13.57 7.56 0.26
CA THR A 90 14.77 6.79 0.61
C THR A 90 15.01 6.83 2.12
N SER A 91 15.17 5.65 2.73
CA SER A 91 15.38 5.49 4.19
C SER A 91 14.27 6.12 5.05
N ALA A 92 13.13 6.46 4.46
CA ALA A 92 11.96 6.94 5.20
C ALA A 92 11.17 5.77 5.79
N THR A 93 10.32 6.07 6.75
CA THR A 93 9.47 5.07 7.41
C THR A 93 8.01 5.49 7.35
N VAL A 94 7.14 4.57 6.93
CA VAL A 94 5.70 4.69 7.10
C VAL A 94 5.17 3.64 8.07
N ASN A 95 4.39 4.07 9.04
CA ASN A 95 3.62 3.18 9.91
C ASN A 95 2.13 3.34 9.58
N VAL A 96 1.49 2.26 9.16
CA VAL A 96 0.05 2.22 8.90
C VAL A 96 -0.62 1.38 9.97
N ILE A 97 -1.39 2.03 10.81
CA ILE A 97 -1.97 1.39 12.00
C ILE A 97 -3.48 1.59 11.99
N ASN A 98 -4.23 0.48 12.07
CA ASN A 98 -5.69 0.51 12.22
C ASN A 98 -6.39 1.39 11.17
N SER A 99 -5.91 1.36 9.94
CA SER A 99 -6.32 2.29 8.87
C SER A 99 -6.82 1.56 7.64
N THR A 100 -7.54 2.28 6.78
CA THR A 100 -8.05 1.76 5.51
C THR A 100 -7.48 2.59 4.36
N ILE A 101 -6.98 1.90 3.33
CA ILE A 101 -6.40 2.50 2.13
C ILE A 101 -7.13 1.93 0.92
N ASN A 102 -7.91 2.77 0.24
CA ASN A 102 -8.81 2.38 -0.84
C ASN A 102 -8.36 2.93 -2.20
N ASP A 103 -8.50 2.11 -3.24
CA ASP A 103 -8.45 2.48 -4.66
C ASP A 103 -7.20 3.28 -5.08
N GLY A 104 -6.04 2.99 -4.53
CA GLY A 104 -4.75 3.52 -5.01
C GLY A 104 -4.18 2.67 -6.15
N LEU A 105 -3.42 3.31 -7.07
CA LEU A 105 -2.59 2.53 -8.01
C LEU A 105 -1.57 1.70 -7.22
N TYR A 106 -0.86 2.36 -6.30
CA TYR A 106 -0.07 1.72 -5.27
C TYR A 106 -0.56 2.23 -3.90
N GLY A 107 -1.11 1.37 -3.07
CA GLY A 107 -1.47 1.76 -1.70
C GLY A 107 -0.25 2.37 -0.99
N ILE A 108 0.89 1.67 -1.05
CA ILE A 108 2.21 2.19 -0.65
C ILE A 108 3.22 1.87 -1.76
N GLU A 109 4.07 2.82 -2.10
CA GLU A 109 5.21 2.70 -3.00
C GLU A 109 6.50 2.99 -2.23
N LEU A 110 7.41 2.01 -2.16
CA LEU A 110 8.64 2.11 -1.40
C LEU A 110 9.83 2.43 -2.31
N LEU A 111 10.61 3.42 -1.94
CA LEU A 111 11.91 3.71 -2.54
C LEU A 111 13.03 3.01 -1.76
N THR A 112 14.28 3.28 -2.13
CA THR A 112 15.47 2.61 -1.59
C THR A 112 15.56 2.66 -0.05
N ASN A 113 15.77 1.51 0.58
CA ASN A 113 15.88 1.35 2.03
C ASN A 113 14.68 1.88 2.83
N ALA A 114 13.55 2.11 2.19
CA ALA A 114 12.33 2.53 2.88
C ALA A 114 11.77 1.43 3.78
N VAL A 115 11.09 1.82 4.83
CA VAL A 115 10.47 0.89 5.78
C VAL A 115 8.96 1.11 5.81
N ALA A 116 8.20 0.02 5.67
CA ALA A 116 6.76 0.02 5.89
C ALA A 116 6.40 -0.95 7.03
N ASN A 117 5.81 -0.41 8.08
CA ASN A 117 5.26 -1.18 9.19
C ASN A 117 3.73 -1.08 9.16
N ILE A 118 3.08 -2.18 8.88
CA ILE A 118 1.63 -2.24 8.66
C ILE A 118 1.01 -3.15 9.72
N SER A 119 0.03 -2.64 10.44
CA SER A 119 -0.68 -3.45 11.43
C SER A 119 -2.18 -3.12 11.46
N ASN A 120 -2.99 -4.17 11.52
CA ASN A 120 -4.44 -4.06 11.64
C ASN A 120 -5.05 -3.11 10.58
N ALA A 121 -4.56 -3.17 9.36
CA ALA A 121 -4.98 -2.30 8.26
C ALA A 121 -5.81 -3.06 7.22
N THR A 122 -6.49 -2.30 6.37
CA THR A 122 -7.20 -2.84 5.20
C THR A 122 -6.75 -2.09 3.95
N TYR A 123 -6.30 -2.83 2.96
CA TYR A 123 -6.01 -2.36 1.61
C TYR A 123 -7.10 -2.90 0.69
N ASN A 124 -8.00 -2.02 0.26
CA ASN A 124 -9.15 -2.42 -0.54
C ASN A 124 -9.06 -1.83 -1.94
N ASN A 125 -9.27 -2.66 -2.96
CA ASN A 125 -9.26 -2.26 -4.37
C ASN A 125 -8.02 -1.49 -4.84
N ASN A 126 -6.89 -1.56 -4.15
CA ASN A 126 -5.65 -1.01 -4.68
C ASN A 126 -5.16 -1.91 -5.82
N TYR A 127 -4.59 -1.32 -6.90
CA TYR A 127 -4.01 -2.14 -7.97
C TYR A 127 -2.87 -3.01 -7.44
N VAL A 128 -1.97 -2.41 -6.64
CA VAL A 128 -1.03 -3.14 -5.77
C VAL A 128 -1.14 -2.55 -4.35
N GLY A 129 -1.29 -3.39 -3.35
CA GLY A 129 -1.34 -2.92 -1.97
C GLY A 129 -0.04 -2.27 -1.52
N ILE A 130 1.09 -3.02 -1.59
CA ILE A 130 2.44 -2.52 -1.28
C ILE A 130 3.35 -2.87 -2.44
N PHE A 131 4.00 -1.87 -2.99
CA PHE A 131 4.85 -1.96 -4.17
C PHE A 131 6.28 -1.48 -3.90
N ASN A 132 7.25 -2.19 -4.46
CA ASN A 132 8.65 -1.78 -4.54
C ASN A 132 9.21 -2.23 -5.89
N SER A 133 9.65 -1.28 -6.71
CA SER A 133 10.12 -1.55 -8.08
C SER A 133 11.59 -1.90 -8.19
N GLU A 134 12.37 -1.73 -7.13
CA GLU A 134 13.83 -1.81 -7.19
C GLU A 134 14.40 -2.75 -6.15
N SER A 135 15.54 -3.36 -6.44
CA SER A 135 16.33 -4.21 -5.51
C SER A 135 16.99 -3.37 -4.42
N SER A 136 16.21 -2.77 -3.55
CA SER A 136 16.53 -1.55 -2.82
C SER A 136 16.74 -1.69 -1.33
N GLY A 137 16.80 -2.90 -0.79
CA GLY A 137 16.98 -3.09 0.67
C GLY A 137 15.80 -2.63 1.53
N SER A 138 14.61 -2.39 0.95
CA SER A 138 13.41 -2.01 1.68
C SER A 138 12.97 -3.08 2.68
N VAL A 139 12.32 -2.67 3.76
CA VAL A 139 11.77 -3.57 4.78
C VAL A 139 10.26 -3.40 4.85
N VAL A 140 9.53 -4.51 4.71
CA VAL A 140 8.07 -4.54 4.79
C VAL A 140 7.63 -5.48 5.91
N ASN A 141 7.04 -4.95 6.95
CA ASN A 141 6.46 -5.71 8.04
C ASN A 141 4.94 -5.58 8.01
N VAL A 142 4.23 -6.68 7.82
CA VAL A 142 2.76 -6.73 7.72
C VAL A 142 2.21 -7.69 8.77
N ASN A 143 1.32 -7.20 9.61
CA ASN A 143 0.67 -8.01 10.64
C ASN A 143 -0.84 -7.72 10.70
N ASP A 144 -1.67 -8.76 10.87
CA ASP A 144 -3.13 -8.67 11.06
C ASP A 144 -3.82 -7.77 10.00
N THR A 145 -3.37 -7.83 8.75
CA THR A 145 -3.77 -6.90 7.67
C THR A 145 -4.56 -7.64 6.59
N LYS A 146 -5.48 -6.91 5.95
CA LYS A 146 -6.31 -7.43 4.87
C LYS A 146 -5.95 -6.74 3.56
N PHE A 147 -5.74 -7.53 2.52
CA PHE A 147 -5.61 -7.10 1.13
C PHE A 147 -6.79 -7.70 0.36
N ILE A 148 -7.70 -6.86 -0.13
CA ILE A 148 -8.99 -7.30 -0.63
C ILE A 148 -9.31 -6.62 -1.97
N TYR A 149 -10.00 -7.35 -2.84
CA TYR A 149 -10.69 -6.77 -3.97
C TYR A 149 -12.19 -7.05 -3.84
N GLU A 150 -12.99 -5.98 -3.77
CA GLU A 150 -14.45 -6.06 -3.57
C GLU A 150 -15.28 -5.88 -4.86
N GLY A 151 -14.65 -6.01 -6.02
CA GLY A 151 -15.37 -6.17 -7.28
C GLY A 151 -15.39 -4.99 -8.23
N SER A 152 -14.90 -3.80 -7.87
CA SER A 152 -14.69 -2.70 -8.82
C SER A 152 -13.72 -1.66 -8.32
N PHE A 153 -12.78 -1.25 -9.19
CA PHE A 153 -12.03 -0.02 -8.96
C PHE A 153 -12.93 1.20 -9.16
N LYS A 154 -12.76 2.24 -8.38
CA LYS A 154 -13.44 3.51 -8.62
C LYS A 154 -12.82 4.22 -9.84
N GLY A 155 -13.55 4.19 -10.94
CA GLY A 155 -13.17 4.85 -12.19
C GLY A 155 -12.04 4.18 -12.95
N ASN A 156 -11.61 4.83 -14.04
CA ASN A 156 -10.44 4.38 -14.79
C ASN A 156 -9.17 4.75 -14.05
N CYS A 157 -8.19 3.86 -14.09
CA CYS A 157 -6.87 4.10 -13.54
C CYS A 157 -6.25 5.39 -14.12
N TRP A 158 -5.71 6.25 -13.25
CA TRP A 158 -4.97 7.43 -13.64
C TRP A 158 -3.77 7.04 -14.50
N ASN A 159 -3.68 7.62 -15.70
CA ASN A 159 -2.58 7.42 -16.66
C ASN A 159 -2.16 5.95 -16.88
N CYS A 160 -3.12 5.05 -16.93
CA CYS A 160 -2.87 3.64 -17.23
C CYS A 160 -2.62 3.34 -18.72
N SER A 161 -2.25 4.35 -19.54
CA SER A 161 -1.80 4.16 -20.92
C SER A 161 -0.49 3.36 -20.93
N GLY A 162 -0.60 2.05 -21.02
CA GLY A 162 0.54 1.12 -20.96
C GLY A 162 0.50 0.14 -19.76
N LEU A 163 -0.22 0.45 -18.71
CA LEU A 163 -0.61 -0.56 -17.73
C LEU A 163 -1.88 -1.25 -18.26
N ARG A 164 -1.89 -2.56 -18.24
CA ARG A 164 -2.99 -3.39 -18.73
C ARG A 164 -4.29 -2.95 -18.07
N GLN A 165 -5.39 -2.94 -18.81
CA GLN A 165 -6.73 -2.73 -18.23
C GLN A 165 -7.03 -3.87 -17.26
N PHE A 166 -6.79 -3.64 -15.99
CA PHE A 166 -7.04 -4.65 -14.97
C PHE A 166 -8.40 -4.42 -14.36
N ASN A 167 -9.18 -5.46 -14.38
CA ASN A 167 -10.47 -5.48 -13.71
C ASN A 167 -10.37 -5.99 -12.27
N ARG A 168 -9.15 -6.04 -11.69
CA ARG A 168 -8.90 -6.65 -10.39
C ARG A 168 -7.55 -6.20 -9.81
N THR A 169 -7.44 -6.17 -8.50
CA THR A 169 -6.16 -6.00 -7.77
C THR A 169 -5.12 -7.01 -8.26
N PHE A 170 -3.97 -6.51 -8.71
CA PHE A 170 -2.90 -7.33 -9.25
C PHE A 170 -2.17 -8.11 -8.17
N ALA A 171 -1.81 -7.44 -7.05
CA ALA A 171 -1.15 -8.10 -5.94
C ALA A 171 -1.43 -7.40 -4.60
N GLY A 172 -1.45 -8.17 -3.53
CA GLY A 172 -1.38 -7.61 -2.18
C GLY A 172 -0.02 -6.96 -1.93
N LEU A 173 1.06 -7.73 -2.14
CA LEU A 173 2.44 -7.25 -2.14
C LEU A 173 3.11 -7.61 -3.46
N ASP A 174 3.84 -6.66 -4.06
CA ASP A 174 4.70 -6.87 -5.23
C ASP A 174 6.06 -6.20 -4.99
N LEU A 175 7.03 -6.99 -4.58
CA LEU A 175 8.29 -6.51 -4.02
C LEU A 175 9.49 -7.03 -4.81
N ALA A 176 10.36 -6.10 -5.23
CA ALA A 176 11.64 -6.39 -5.86
C ALA A 176 12.79 -6.01 -4.93
N GLY A 177 13.41 -7.02 -4.30
CA GLY A 177 14.48 -6.84 -3.33
C GLY A 177 14.01 -6.53 -1.90
N GLY A 178 14.96 -6.53 -0.97
CA GLY A 178 14.71 -6.23 0.43
C GLY A 178 14.21 -7.42 1.27
N VAL A 179 13.51 -7.11 2.34
CA VAL A 179 13.00 -8.08 3.32
C VAL A 179 11.51 -7.87 3.53
N SER A 180 10.73 -8.95 3.51
CA SER A 180 9.32 -8.88 3.89
C SER A 180 8.95 -9.91 4.95
N ASN A 181 8.20 -9.46 5.95
CA ASN A 181 7.64 -10.28 7.01
C ASN A 181 6.13 -10.10 7.04
N VAL A 182 5.40 -11.10 6.61
CA VAL A 182 3.92 -11.08 6.55
C VAL A 182 3.40 -12.09 7.56
N LYS A 183 2.53 -11.65 8.45
CA LYS A 183 1.98 -12.52 9.50
C LYS A 183 0.48 -12.26 9.70
N ASN A 184 -0.28 -13.33 9.98
CA ASN A 184 -1.69 -13.29 10.34
C ASN A 184 -2.57 -12.47 9.36
N SER A 185 -2.19 -12.41 8.10
CA SER A 185 -2.81 -11.51 7.15
C SER A 185 -3.71 -12.25 6.18
N THR A 186 -4.68 -11.55 5.59
CA THR A 186 -5.64 -12.12 4.66
C THR A 186 -5.49 -11.47 3.29
N PHE A 187 -5.45 -12.29 2.26
CA PHE A 187 -5.41 -11.90 0.86
C PHE A 187 -6.64 -12.48 0.18
N SER A 188 -7.53 -11.64 -0.33
CA SER A 188 -8.82 -12.10 -0.89
C SER A 188 -9.12 -11.51 -2.25
N ALA A 189 -9.51 -12.39 -3.17
CA ALA A 189 -9.97 -12.03 -4.50
C ALA A 189 -8.93 -11.29 -5.36
N LEU A 190 -7.64 -11.56 -5.19
CA LEU A 190 -6.53 -10.94 -5.90
C LEU A 190 -6.04 -11.81 -7.06
N LEU A 191 -5.27 -11.25 -8.01
CA LEU A 191 -4.52 -12.04 -8.98
C LEU A 191 -3.32 -12.72 -8.33
N ASN A 192 -2.64 -12.03 -7.41
CA ASN A 192 -1.52 -12.57 -6.64
C ASN A 192 -1.65 -12.12 -5.17
N GLY A 193 -1.33 -12.98 -4.23
CA GLY A 193 -1.24 -12.59 -2.81
C GLY A 193 0.06 -11.83 -2.53
N VAL A 194 1.18 -12.55 -2.47
CA VAL A 194 2.52 -12.01 -2.26
C VAL A 194 3.41 -12.41 -3.42
N ARG A 195 3.95 -11.43 -4.11
CA ARG A 195 4.95 -11.57 -5.18
C ARG A 195 6.25 -10.97 -4.72
N THR A 196 7.34 -11.72 -4.85
CA THR A 196 8.67 -11.22 -4.51
C THR A 196 9.67 -11.60 -5.59
N SER A 197 10.69 -10.75 -5.79
CA SER A 197 11.83 -11.04 -6.62
C SER A 197 13.10 -10.51 -5.95
N ASN A 198 14.19 -11.30 -5.97
CA ASN A 198 15.46 -10.94 -5.33
C ASN A 198 15.34 -10.48 -3.88
N SER A 199 14.43 -11.08 -3.10
CA SER A 199 14.10 -10.64 -1.75
C SER A 199 14.11 -11.81 -0.75
N SER A 200 14.27 -11.50 0.54
CA SER A 200 14.03 -12.45 1.64
C SER A 200 12.64 -12.26 2.19
N SER A 201 11.78 -13.28 2.07
CA SER A 201 10.37 -13.15 2.42
C SER A 201 9.92 -14.25 3.36
N THR A 202 9.21 -13.85 4.40
CA THR A 202 8.59 -14.77 5.36
C THR A 202 7.10 -14.52 5.43
N VAL A 203 6.30 -15.55 5.17
CA VAL A 203 4.83 -15.49 5.24
C VAL A 203 4.36 -16.52 6.25
N LEU A 204 3.74 -16.07 7.32
CA LEU A 204 3.33 -16.91 8.45
C LEU A 204 1.85 -16.78 8.73
N SER A 205 1.18 -17.90 9.00
CA SER A 205 -0.20 -17.95 9.53
C SER A 205 -1.18 -17.05 8.76
N SER A 206 -1.00 -16.94 7.45
CA SER A 206 -1.80 -16.05 6.59
C SER A 206 -2.78 -16.84 5.74
N THR A 207 -3.88 -16.22 5.34
CA THR A 207 -4.95 -16.84 4.57
C THR A 207 -5.04 -16.22 3.19
N PHE A 208 -5.17 -17.06 2.18
CA PHE A 208 -5.29 -16.68 0.77
C PHE A 208 -6.60 -17.25 0.23
N ASN A 209 -7.57 -16.37 -0.04
CA ASN A 209 -8.90 -16.73 -0.51
C ASN A 209 -9.10 -16.28 -1.96
N SER A 210 -9.56 -17.19 -2.81
CA SER A 210 -9.92 -16.87 -4.19
C SER A 210 -8.81 -16.15 -4.97
N ILE A 211 -7.56 -16.54 -4.76
CA ILE A 211 -6.42 -16.09 -5.54
C ILE A 211 -6.45 -16.85 -6.86
N SER A 212 -6.76 -16.19 -7.95
CA SER A 212 -6.90 -16.86 -9.24
C SER A 212 -6.43 -16.02 -10.41
N ASP A 213 -5.81 -16.69 -11.38
CA ASP A 213 -5.64 -16.14 -12.70
C ASP A 213 -7.02 -16.06 -13.38
N TYR A 214 -7.45 -14.88 -13.81
CA TYR A 214 -8.63 -14.73 -14.64
C TYR A 214 -8.29 -15.19 -16.08
N GLY A 215 -8.20 -16.50 -16.24
CA GLY A 215 -8.10 -17.12 -17.56
C GLY A 215 -9.44 -17.12 -18.24
N THR A 216 -9.84 -16.05 -18.83
CA THR A 216 -10.68 -16.01 -20.04
C THR A 216 -10.93 -14.55 -20.42
N ASN A 217 -10.34 -14.14 -21.44
CA ASN A 217 -10.51 -13.01 -22.33
C ASN A 217 -9.36 -12.01 -22.30
N ASN A 218 -8.40 -12.26 -23.17
CA ASN A 218 -7.49 -11.29 -23.78
C ASN A 218 -6.25 -10.84 -23.03
N TYR A 219 -5.80 -11.44 -21.96
CA TYR A 219 -4.49 -11.09 -21.40
C TYR A 219 -3.55 -12.27 -21.43
N GLN A 220 -2.50 -12.08 -22.21
CA GLN A 220 -1.37 -12.98 -22.42
C GLN A 220 -1.38 -14.24 -21.55
N THR A 221 -1.99 -15.28 -22.09
CA THR A 221 -1.75 -16.66 -21.71
C THR A 221 -0.25 -16.87 -21.74
N GLY A 222 0.41 -16.83 -20.63
CA GLY A 222 1.85 -17.06 -20.59
C GLY A 222 2.64 -16.32 -19.53
N ASN A 223 2.02 -15.52 -18.64
CA ASN A 223 2.75 -15.06 -17.46
C ASN A 223 2.59 -16.10 -16.34
N PRO A 224 3.59 -16.97 -16.09
CA PRO A 224 3.47 -18.06 -15.11
C PRO A 224 3.38 -17.58 -13.67
N SER A 225 3.37 -16.26 -13.44
CA SER A 225 3.35 -15.65 -12.11
C SER A 225 1.97 -15.21 -11.62
N ASN A 226 0.92 -15.30 -12.44
CA ASN A 226 -0.44 -14.93 -12.01
C ASN A 226 -1.17 -16.11 -11.33
N GLY A 227 -2.13 -15.80 -10.48
CA GLY A 227 -2.96 -16.80 -9.78
C GLY A 227 -2.22 -17.51 -8.64
N LYS A 228 -1.19 -16.88 -8.06
CA LYS A 228 -0.41 -17.49 -6.99
C LYS A 228 -0.65 -16.82 -5.64
N ALA A 229 -0.93 -17.62 -4.62
CA ALA A 229 -1.02 -17.16 -3.24
C ALA A 229 0.30 -16.50 -2.81
N VAL A 230 1.42 -17.18 -3.05
CA VAL A 230 2.78 -16.67 -2.82
C VAL A 230 3.66 -17.08 -3.99
N SER A 231 4.47 -16.17 -4.50
CA SER A 231 5.44 -16.47 -5.55
C SER A 231 6.75 -15.73 -5.33
N ALA A 232 7.87 -16.46 -5.47
CA ALA A 232 9.19 -15.88 -5.58
C ALA A 232 9.66 -16.03 -7.03
N ILE A 233 10.16 -14.95 -7.60
CA ILE A 233 10.73 -14.92 -8.95
C ILE A 233 12.16 -14.41 -8.80
N SER A 234 13.15 -15.29 -8.98
CA SER A 234 14.56 -14.93 -8.78
C SER A 234 15.50 -15.67 -9.68
N ASP A 235 16.52 -14.97 -10.13
CA ASP A 235 17.72 -15.57 -10.69
C ASP A 235 18.76 -15.89 -9.59
N ASN A 236 18.56 -15.40 -8.36
CA ASN A 236 19.40 -15.66 -7.18
C ASN A 236 18.51 -16.06 -5.99
N ALA A 237 18.97 -17.02 -5.21
CA ALA A 237 18.24 -17.67 -4.14
C ALA A 237 17.48 -16.73 -3.20
N ASP A 238 16.21 -16.50 -3.50
CA ASP A 238 15.28 -15.85 -2.58
C ASP A 238 15.04 -16.79 -1.39
N ASN A 239 15.21 -16.27 -0.19
CA ASN A 239 14.82 -16.98 1.00
C ASN A 239 13.30 -16.79 1.21
N LEU A 240 12.50 -17.62 0.57
CA LEU A 240 11.06 -17.63 0.78
C LEU A 240 10.71 -18.70 1.82
N LYS A 241 10.13 -18.26 2.94
CA LYS A 241 9.60 -19.14 3.99
C LYS A 241 8.09 -18.93 4.09
N VAL A 242 7.30 -19.97 3.85
CA VAL A 242 5.85 -19.99 4.02
C VAL A 242 5.48 -21.05 5.04
N THR A 243 4.80 -20.67 6.12
CA THR A 243 4.48 -21.59 7.23
C THR A 243 3.09 -21.30 7.81
N GLY A 244 2.30 -22.35 8.04
CA GLY A 244 0.98 -22.25 8.69
C GLY A 244 -0.05 -21.44 7.90
N CYS A 245 0.12 -21.33 6.59
CA CYS A 245 -0.80 -20.59 5.72
C CYS A 245 -1.93 -21.50 5.21
N THR A 246 -3.09 -20.91 4.98
CA THR A 246 -4.25 -21.56 4.37
C THR A 246 -4.52 -20.96 2.98
N VAL A 247 -4.81 -21.81 2.01
CA VAL A 247 -5.20 -21.40 0.65
C VAL A 247 -6.56 -22.02 0.35
N ASN A 248 -7.55 -21.18 0.04
CA ASN A 248 -8.94 -21.58 -0.26
C ASN A 248 -9.35 -21.16 -1.65
#